data_e7a21d9e09bb2ac95bbf4d8e574f0ca7
#
_entry.id   e7a21d9e09bb2ac95bbf4d8e574f0ca7
#
_cell.length_a   1.000
_cell.length_b   1.000
_cell.length_c   1.000
_cell.angle_alpha   90.00
_cell.angle_beta   90.00
_cell.angle_gamma   90.00
#
_symmetry.space_group_name_H-M   'P 1'
#
loop_
_entity.id
_entity.type
_entity.pdbx_description
1 polymer ?
#
loop_
_entity_poly.entity_id
_entity_poly.type
_entity_poly.pdbx_seq_one_letter_code
_entity_poly.pdbx_strand_id
1 'polypeptide(L)'
;MSPAFHLPLAAIARYMRMGGQVPDGALAERVESLREEALKVFRLARVWRRMDLPLPVESQALARHLAGCPSAYLVCGPIGAEFDTLQRRVAVTSGADALIVQAIGTAAIEAWMDAVEDEIRQELAPGEELVSRFSPGYEDLPLAFQRTLLTILDTSRKIGVSLSDALLMVPSKSVSAIVGVKTR
;
A
#
# COMPACT_ATOMS: atom_id res chain seq x y z
N MET A 1 -11.14 -2.45 -16.16
CA MET A 1 -9.96 -1.65 -16.58
C MET A 1 -9.17 -1.38 -15.33
N SER A 2 -7.87 -1.71 -15.26
CA SER A 2 -7.03 -1.24 -14.15
C SER A 2 -6.96 0.28 -14.20
N PRO A 3 -7.06 1.00 -13.07
CA PRO A 3 -6.87 2.43 -13.06
C PRO A 3 -5.50 2.79 -13.65
N ALA A 4 -5.40 3.95 -14.25
CA ALA A 4 -4.15 4.41 -14.85
C ALA A 4 -3.10 4.57 -13.74
N PHE A 5 -2.30 3.52 -13.54
CA PHE A 5 -1.22 3.50 -12.57
C PHE A 5 -0.05 4.32 -13.12
N HIS A 6 0.18 5.47 -12.52
CA HIS A 6 1.27 6.37 -12.91
C HIS A 6 2.32 6.43 -11.80
N LEU A 7 3.57 6.15 -12.16
CA LEU A 7 4.71 6.12 -11.24
C LEU A 7 5.81 7.07 -11.75
N PRO A 8 5.70 8.38 -11.48
CA PRO A 8 6.67 9.37 -11.95
C PRO A 8 8.02 9.24 -11.21
N LEU A 9 9.09 9.64 -11.89
CA LEU A 9 10.45 9.62 -11.33
C LEU A 9 10.54 10.39 -9.99
N ALA A 10 9.84 11.53 -9.87
CA ALA A 10 9.79 12.31 -8.64
C ALA A 10 9.19 11.54 -7.44
N ALA A 11 8.19 10.67 -7.67
CA ALA A 11 7.64 9.83 -6.62
C ALA A 11 8.67 8.79 -6.13
N ILE A 12 9.44 8.20 -7.03
CA ILE A 12 10.51 7.27 -6.69
C ILE A 12 11.63 7.99 -5.92
N ALA A 13 12.04 9.18 -6.37
CA ALA A 13 13.09 9.98 -5.77
C ALA A 13 12.84 10.29 -4.28
N ARG A 14 11.58 10.49 -3.87
CA ARG A 14 11.20 10.68 -2.46
C ARG A 14 11.66 9.52 -1.57
N TYR A 15 11.61 8.29 -2.06
CA TYR A 15 12.00 7.08 -1.33
C TYR A 15 13.47 6.71 -1.51
N MET A 16 14.18 7.33 -2.46
CA MET A 16 15.63 7.19 -2.61
C MET A 16 16.44 8.01 -1.57
N ARG A 17 15.75 8.78 -0.71
CA ARG A 17 16.37 9.65 0.32
C ARG A 17 17.35 10.67 -0.23
N MET A 18 17.09 11.20 -1.41
CA MET A 18 17.94 12.19 -2.10
C MET A 18 17.71 13.65 -1.65
N GLY A 19 17.12 13.88 -0.47
CA GLY A 19 16.91 15.23 0.05
C GLY A 19 15.99 16.12 -0.80
N GLY A 20 15.06 15.51 -1.56
CA GLY A 20 14.13 16.22 -2.46
C GLY A 20 14.67 16.45 -3.88
N GLN A 21 15.90 16.04 -4.15
CA GLN A 21 16.45 16.09 -5.51
C GLN A 21 15.86 14.96 -6.38
N VAL A 22 15.58 15.28 -7.64
CA VAL A 22 15.21 14.27 -8.65
C VAL A 22 16.48 13.78 -9.31
N PRO A 23 16.64 12.45 -9.52
CA PRO A 23 17.79 11.92 -10.25
C PRO A 23 17.98 12.55 -11.61
N ASP A 24 19.22 12.79 -12.02
CA ASP A 24 19.61 13.29 -13.33
C ASP A 24 20.70 12.42 -13.97
N GLY A 25 21.04 12.67 -15.22
CA GLY A 25 22.09 11.99 -15.96
C GLY A 25 21.98 10.46 -15.89
N ALA A 26 23.12 9.79 -15.71
CA ALA A 26 23.22 8.33 -15.67
C ALA A 26 22.37 7.67 -14.55
N LEU A 27 22.16 8.39 -13.42
CA LEU A 27 21.31 7.88 -12.35
C LEU A 27 19.85 7.88 -12.77
N ALA A 28 19.37 8.94 -13.45
CA ALA A 28 18.01 8.99 -13.97
C ALA A 28 17.74 7.87 -14.96
N GLU A 29 18.67 7.66 -15.91
CA GLU A 29 18.60 6.57 -16.89
C GLU A 29 18.53 5.19 -16.21
N ARG A 30 19.33 5.00 -15.15
CA ARG A 30 19.33 3.74 -14.40
C ARG A 30 18.01 3.52 -13.65
N VAL A 31 17.49 4.55 -12.99
CA VAL A 31 16.18 4.49 -12.29
C VAL A 31 15.09 4.18 -13.29
N GLU A 32 15.09 4.82 -14.46
CA GLU A 32 14.09 4.59 -15.51
C GLU A 32 14.13 3.16 -16.04
N SER A 33 15.32 2.64 -16.34
CA SER A 33 15.51 1.25 -16.78
C SER A 33 14.95 0.24 -15.77
N LEU A 34 15.24 0.42 -14.46
CA LEU A 34 14.73 -0.44 -13.39
C LEU A 34 13.22 -0.25 -13.16
N ARG A 35 12.70 0.95 -13.36
CA ARG A 35 11.27 1.24 -13.31
C ARG A 35 10.52 0.48 -14.41
N GLU A 36 11.01 0.53 -15.64
CA GLU A 36 10.43 -0.21 -16.77
C GLU A 36 10.43 -1.73 -16.51
N GLU A 37 11.50 -2.26 -15.93
CA GLU A 37 11.56 -3.67 -15.54
C GLU A 37 10.54 -3.99 -14.45
N ALA A 38 10.41 -3.14 -13.44
CA ALA A 38 9.45 -3.29 -12.36
C ALA A 38 7.99 -3.25 -12.87
N LEU A 39 7.67 -2.33 -13.78
CA LEU A 39 6.32 -2.21 -14.35
C LEU A 39 5.87 -3.49 -15.07
N LYS A 40 6.79 -4.26 -15.67
CA LYS A 40 6.47 -5.53 -16.35
C LYS A 40 6.06 -6.65 -15.39
N VAL A 41 6.54 -6.58 -14.15
CA VAL A 41 6.32 -7.62 -13.14
C VAL A 41 5.25 -7.26 -12.10
N PHE A 42 4.69 -6.05 -12.11
CA PHE A 42 3.60 -5.72 -11.21
C PHE A 42 2.35 -6.54 -11.53
N ARG A 43 1.74 -7.08 -10.47
CA ARG A 43 0.45 -7.77 -10.47
C ARG A 43 -0.41 -7.12 -9.41
N LEU A 44 -1.02 -5.99 -9.82
CA LEU A 44 -1.84 -5.17 -8.94
C LEU A 44 -3.15 -5.90 -8.63
N ALA A 45 -3.44 -6.05 -7.36
CA ALA A 45 -4.71 -6.61 -6.89
C ALA A 45 -5.21 -5.79 -5.70
N ARG A 46 -6.49 -5.87 -5.41
CA ARG A 46 -7.11 -5.13 -4.33
C ARG A 46 -8.35 -5.82 -3.81
N VAL A 47 -8.64 -5.57 -2.54
CA VAL A 47 -9.90 -5.93 -1.90
C VAL A 47 -10.20 -4.90 -0.82
N TRP A 48 -11.48 -4.53 -0.70
CA TRP A 48 -11.98 -3.73 0.41
C TRP A 48 -13.35 -4.22 0.87
N ARG A 49 -13.70 -3.79 2.07
CA ARG A 49 -15.01 -4.04 2.67
C ARG A 49 -15.37 -2.91 3.59
N ARG A 50 -16.56 -2.34 3.45
CA ARG A 50 -17.13 -1.38 4.39
C ARG A 50 -17.63 -2.11 5.63
N MET A 51 -17.34 -1.55 6.80
CA MET A 51 -17.70 -2.07 8.11
C MET A 51 -18.28 -0.95 8.95
N ASP A 52 -19.29 -1.26 9.76
CA ASP A 52 -19.77 -0.33 10.78
C ASP A 52 -18.76 -0.26 11.94
N LEU A 53 -18.71 0.89 12.62
CA LEU A 53 -17.86 1.08 13.79
C LEU A 53 -18.63 0.77 15.08
N PRO A 54 -17.94 0.35 16.17
CA PRO A 54 -16.50 0.18 16.30
C PRO A 54 -15.97 -1.13 15.70
N LEU A 55 -14.70 -1.11 15.28
CA LEU A 55 -13.98 -2.33 14.89
C LEU A 55 -13.62 -3.16 16.13
N PRO A 56 -13.43 -4.50 16.01
CA PRO A 56 -13.14 -5.40 17.13
C PRO A 56 -11.67 -5.31 17.56
N VAL A 57 -11.22 -4.10 17.92
CA VAL A 57 -9.86 -3.82 18.41
C VAL A 57 -9.87 -2.60 19.32
N GLU A 58 -9.07 -2.65 20.38
CA GLU A 58 -8.86 -1.53 21.28
C GLU A 58 -7.61 -0.75 20.84
N SER A 59 -7.81 0.54 20.50
CA SER A 59 -6.75 1.49 20.18
C SER A 59 -7.29 2.91 20.34
N GLN A 60 -6.66 3.69 21.21
CA GLN A 60 -7.04 5.08 21.41
C GLN A 60 -6.71 5.95 20.21
N ALA A 61 -5.60 5.66 19.54
CA ALA A 61 -5.18 6.38 18.33
C ALA A 61 -6.17 6.13 17.19
N LEU A 62 -6.56 4.88 16.96
CA LEU A 62 -7.58 4.55 15.97
C LEU A 62 -8.92 5.19 16.31
N ALA A 63 -9.35 5.16 17.58
CA ALA A 63 -10.59 5.79 18.00
C ALA A 63 -10.59 7.31 17.76
N ARG A 64 -9.46 8.00 18.04
CA ARG A 64 -9.29 9.42 17.72
C ARG A 64 -9.32 9.67 16.20
N HIS A 65 -8.62 8.82 15.44
CA HIS A 65 -8.54 8.92 13.98
C HIS A 65 -9.90 8.76 13.30
N LEU A 66 -10.73 7.86 13.81
CA LEU A 66 -12.07 7.56 13.31
C LEU A 66 -13.18 8.38 14.00
N ALA A 67 -12.82 9.39 14.81
CA ALA A 67 -13.81 10.21 15.51
C ALA A 67 -14.79 10.86 14.53
N GLY A 68 -16.10 10.65 14.74
CA GLY A 68 -17.16 11.16 13.88
C GLY A 68 -17.37 10.35 12.59
N CYS A 69 -16.72 9.20 12.43
CA CYS A 69 -16.98 8.27 11.34
C CYS A 69 -18.02 7.23 11.79
N PRO A 70 -19.15 7.04 11.10
CA PRO A 70 -20.09 5.94 11.37
C PRO A 70 -19.60 4.59 10.87
N SER A 71 -18.70 4.58 9.90
CA SER A 71 -18.17 3.36 9.27
C SER A 71 -16.74 3.56 8.77
N ALA A 72 -16.09 2.48 8.39
CA ALA A 72 -14.78 2.50 7.77
C ALA A 72 -14.67 1.41 6.69
N TYR A 73 -13.83 1.64 5.70
CA TYR A 73 -13.36 0.59 4.79
C TYR A 73 -12.12 -0.08 5.37
N LEU A 74 -12.14 -1.40 5.43
CA LEU A 74 -10.92 -2.20 5.51
C LEU A 74 -10.42 -2.39 4.09
N VAL A 75 -9.15 -2.14 3.84
CA VAL A 75 -8.56 -2.23 2.50
C VAL A 75 -7.28 -3.05 2.52
N CYS A 76 -7.01 -3.78 1.45
CA CYS A 76 -5.72 -4.44 1.25
C CYS A 76 -5.39 -4.50 -0.24
N GLY A 77 -4.12 -4.25 -0.58
CA GLY A 77 -3.62 -4.35 -1.95
C GLY A 77 -2.13 -4.67 -2.01
N PRO A 78 -1.71 -5.67 -2.79
CA PRO A 78 -0.33 -5.95 -3.15
C PRO A 78 0.04 -5.34 -4.51
N ILE A 79 1.36 -5.25 -4.79
CA ILE A 79 1.86 -5.05 -6.16
C ILE A 79 2.36 -6.34 -6.82
N GLY A 80 2.27 -7.47 -6.14
CA GLY A 80 2.54 -8.81 -6.67
C GLY A 80 3.83 -9.45 -6.19
N ALA A 81 3.85 -10.79 -6.15
CA ALA A 81 5.00 -11.58 -5.68
C ALA A 81 6.16 -11.61 -6.67
N GLU A 82 5.89 -11.38 -7.95
CA GLU A 82 6.92 -11.27 -8.98
C GLU A 82 7.86 -10.08 -8.72
N PHE A 83 7.34 -9.02 -8.09
CA PHE A 83 8.18 -7.91 -7.66
C PHE A 83 9.15 -8.31 -6.54
N ASP A 84 8.75 -9.15 -5.59
CA ASP A 84 9.66 -9.70 -4.56
C ASP A 84 10.79 -10.52 -5.20
N THR A 85 10.48 -11.22 -6.30
CA THR A 85 11.49 -11.98 -7.06
C THR A 85 12.47 -11.05 -7.76
N LEU A 86 11.98 -9.96 -8.37
CA LEU A 86 12.84 -8.92 -8.95
C LEU A 86 13.76 -8.31 -7.87
N GLN A 87 13.22 -7.93 -6.70
CA GLN A 87 14.01 -7.38 -5.61
C GLN A 87 15.15 -8.32 -5.18
N ARG A 88 14.85 -9.60 -4.97
CA ARG A 88 15.87 -10.61 -4.60
C ARG A 88 16.94 -10.76 -5.66
N ARG A 89 16.56 -10.83 -6.96
CA ARG A 89 17.50 -10.96 -8.07
C ARG A 89 18.46 -9.76 -8.14
N VAL A 90 17.91 -8.55 -8.05
CA VAL A 90 18.72 -7.33 -8.12
C VAL A 90 19.63 -7.19 -6.90
N ALA A 91 19.17 -7.58 -5.71
CA ALA A 91 19.95 -7.49 -4.48
C ALA A 91 21.22 -8.37 -4.51
N VAL A 92 21.21 -9.46 -5.26
CA VAL A 92 22.41 -10.34 -5.42
C VAL A 92 23.45 -9.72 -6.38
N THR A 93 22.99 -8.88 -7.33
CA THR A 93 23.87 -8.36 -8.40
C THR A 93 24.40 -6.96 -8.11
N SER A 94 23.62 -6.10 -7.47
CA SER A 94 23.96 -4.69 -7.23
C SER A 94 23.23 -4.14 -6.01
N GLY A 95 23.98 -3.79 -4.97
CA GLY A 95 23.41 -3.12 -3.79
C GLY A 95 22.80 -1.74 -4.09
N ALA A 96 23.40 -0.99 -5.02
CA ALA A 96 22.86 0.31 -5.44
C ALA A 96 21.53 0.15 -6.15
N ASP A 97 21.44 -0.78 -7.10
CA ASP A 97 20.18 -1.07 -7.80
C ASP A 97 19.11 -1.62 -6.86
N ALA A 98 19.49 -2.41 -5.86
CA ALA A 98 18.56 -2.90 -4.85
C ALA A 98 17.88 -1.77 -4.07
N LEU A 99 18.61 -0.69 -3.75
CA LEU A 99 18.04 0.50 -3.11
C LEU A 99 17.07 1.22 -4.05
N ILE A 100 17.40 1.31 -5.34
CA ILE A 100 16.50 1.91 -6.36
C ILE A 100 15.23 1.07 -6.49
N VAL A 101 15.36 -0.25 -6.64
CA VAL A 101 14.19 -1.15 -6.76
C VAL A 101 13.32 -1.11 -5.50
N GLN A 102 13.94 -1.02 -4.31
CA GLN A 102 13.21 -0.83 -3.05
C GLN A 102 12.39 0.48 -3.07
N ALA A 103 12.99 1.58 -3.54
CA ALA A 103 12.31 2.87 -3.67
C ALA A 103 11.16 2.81 -4.69
N ILE A 104 11.38 2.16 -5.84
CA ILE A 104 10.35 1.92 -6.87
C ILE A 104 9.17 1.17 -6.26
N GLY A 105 9.41 0.06 -5.56
CA GLY A 105 8.34 -0.73 -4.93
C GLY A 105 7.57 0.04 -3.87
N THR A 106 8.26 0.90 -3.09
CA THR A 106 7.59 1.74 -2.08
C THR A 106 6.74 2.82 -2.74
N ALA A 107 7.26 3.51 -3.74
CA ALA A 107 6.48 4.50 -4.50
C ALA A 107 5.28 3.84 -5.21
N ALA A 108 5.49 2.64 -5.75
CA ALA A 108 4.45 1.90 -6.47
C ALA A 108 3.30 1.48 -5.56
N ILE A 109 3.58 0.93 -4.37
CA ILE A 109 2.52 0.49 -3.46
C ILE A 109 1.71 1.67 -2.93
N GLU A 110 2.33 2.81 -2.64
CA GLU A 110 1.61 4.01 -2.22
C GLU A 110 0.71 4.54 -3.34
N ALA A 111 1.26 4.71 -4.55
CA ALA A 111 0.47 5.15 -5.70
C ALA A 111 -0.68 4.18 -6.03
N TRP A 112 -0.46 2.87 -5.84
CA TRP A 112 -1.51 1.88 -6.01
C TRP A 112 -2.62 2.03 -4.97
N MET A 113 -2.27 2.23 -3.70
CA MET A 113 -3.26 2.41 -2.64
C MET A 113 -4.03 3.73 -2.77
N ASP A 114 -3.40 4.79 -3.27
CA ASP A 114 -4.09 6.04 -3.60
C ASP A 114 -5.13 5.81 -4.71
N ALA A 115 -4.78 5.04 -5.75
CA ALA A 115 -5.71 4.66 -6.81
C ALA A 115 -6.89 3.79 -6.30
N VAL A 116 -6.63 2.90 -5.34
CA VAL A 116 -7.68 2.10 -4.66
C VAL A 116 -8.63 2.99 -3.86
N GLU A 117 -8.11 4.00 -3.16
CA GLU A 117 -8.98 4.98 -2.48
C GLU A 117 -9.81 5.80 -3.46
N ASP A 118 -9.27 6.15 -4.63
CA ASP A 118 -10.02 6.86 -5.67
C ASP A 118 -11.19 6.00 -6.21
N GLU A 119 -11.01 4.68 -6.32
CA GLU A 119 -12.10 3.77 -6.65
C GLU A 119 -13.15 3.72 -5.53
N ILE A 120 -12.74 3.64 -4.27
CA ILE A 120 -13.65 3.64 -3.11
C ILE A 120 -14.44 4.96 -3.05
N ARG A 121 -13.81 6.10 -3.37
CA ARG A 121 -14.51 7.40 -3.43
C ARG A 121 -15.67 7.41 -4.39
N GLN A 122 -15.64 6.60 -5.45
CA GLN A 122 -16.74 6.50 -6.40
C GLN A 122 -17.96 5.72 -5.85
N GLU A 123 -17.78 4.96 -4.76
CA GLU A 123 -18.83 4.21 -4.08
C GLU A 123 -19.51 5.01 -2.95
N LEU A 124 -18.95 6.18 -2.59
CA LEU A 124 -19.46 6.98 -1.47
C LEU A 124 -20.81 7.62 -1.80
N ALA A 125 -21.66 7.69 -0.78
CA ALA A 125 -22.91 8.45 -0.87
C ALA A 125 -22.64 9.97 -0.90
N PRO A 126 -23.57 10.78 -1.45
CA PRO A 126 -23.44 12.23 -1.40
C PRO A 126 -23.23 12.76 0.02
N GLY A 127 -22.19 13.55 0.22
CA GLY A 127 -21.81 14.09 1.53
C GLY A 127 -20.88 13.21 2.36
N GLU A 128 -20.55 12.01 1.89
CA GLU A 128 -19.51 11.19 2.52
C GLU A 128 -18.11 11.55 1.98
N GLU A 129 -17.11 11.45 2.85
CA GLU A 129 -15.69 11.63 2.50
C GLU A 129 -14.82 10.61 3.24
N LEU A 130 -13.69 10.21 2.62
CA LEU A 130 -12.71 9.37 3.27
C LEU A 130 -11.78 10.20 4.14
N VAL A 131 -11.43 9.66 5.32
CA VAL A 131 -10.27 10.13 6.08
C VAL A 131 -9.02 9.37 5.64
N SER A 132 -7.83 9.82 6.03
CA SER A 132 -6.57 9.17 5.65
C SER A 132 -6.47 7.73 6.15
N ARG A 133 -5.64 6.92 5.49
CA ARG A 133 -5.34 5.54 5.90
C ARG A 133 -4.74 5.48 7.29
N PHE A 134 -5.16 4.50 8.09
CA PHE A 134 -4.56 4.12 9.36
C PHE A 134 -4.28 2.62 9.35
N SER A 135 -3.03 2.23 9.55
CA SER A 135 -2.60 0.83 9.39
C SER A 135 -2.28 0.16 10.73
N PRO A 136 -2.50 -1.15 10.88
CA PRO A 136 -1.99 -1.90 12.02
C PRO A 136 -0.48 -1.69 12.21
N GLY A 137 -0.05 -1.51 13.47
CA GLY A 137 1.33 -1.18 13.81
C GLY A 137 1.61 0.33 13.94
N TYR A 138 0.66 1.22 13.61
CA TYR A 138 0.78 2.64 13.90
C TYR A 138 0.31 2.95 15.32
N GLU A 139 1.07 3.82 16.01
CA GLU A 139 0.84 4.23 17.40
C GLU A 139 0.52 3.02 18.32
N ASP A 140 -0.67 3.00 18.94
CA ASP A 140 -1.12 1.92 19.83
C ASP A 140 -1.99 0.87 19.13
N LEU A 141 -2.21 0.96 17.80
CA LEU A 141 -2.96 -0.08 17.09
C LEU A 141 -2.07 -1.32 16.91
N PRO A 142 -2.43 -2.46 17.55
CA PRO A 142 -1.57 -3.63 17.52
C PRO A 142 -1.32 -4.13 16.08
N LEU A 143 -0.07 -4.44 15.74
CA LEU A 143 0.26 -5.06 14.45
C LEU A 143 -0.50 -6.40 14.27
N ALA A 144 -0.75 -7.12 15.35
CA ALA A 144 -1.52 -8.37 15.32
C ALA A 144 -2.94 -8.22 14.76
N PHE A 145 -3.54 -7.01 14.83
CA PHE A 145 -4.85 -6.74 14.23
C PHE A 145 -4.86 -6.97 12.71
N GLN A 146 -3.72 -6.92 12.07
CA GLN A 146 -3.55 -7.27 10.67
C GLN A 146 -4.11 -8.66 10.33
N ARG A 147 -3.99 -9.63 11.24
CA ARG A 147 -4.60 -10.97 11.07
C ARG A 147 -6.11 -10.90 10.90
N THR A 148 -6.76 -10.16 11.79
CA THR A 148 -8.22 -9.96 11.77
C THR A 148 -8.64 -9.26 10.48
N LEU A 149 -7.93 -8.18 10.10
CA LEU A 149 -8.19 -7.42 8.89
C LEU A 149 -8.10 -8.30 7.65
N LEU A 150 -7.01 -9.05 7.49
CA LEU A 150 -6.82 -9.93 6.33
C LEU A 150 -7.85 -11.07 6.29
N THR A 151 -8.25 -11.59 7.45
CA THR A 151 -9.30 -12.62 7.56
C THR A 151 -10.67 -12.08 7.13
N ILE A 152 -11.05 -10.88 7.60
CA ILE A 152 -12.33 -10.24 7.22
C ILE A 152 -12.39 -10.01 5.70
N LEU A 153 -11.27 -9.61 5.11
CA LEU A 153 -11.15 -9.37 3.67
C LEU A 153 -11.00 -10.64 2.84
N ASP A 154 -10.66 -11.78 3.44
CA ASP A 154 -10.35 -13.04 2.75
C ASP A 154 -9.23 -12.86 1.71
N THR A 155 -8.16 -12.14 2.11
CA THR A 155 -7.11 -11.69 1.21
C THR A 155 -6.34 -12.81 0.56
N SER A 156 -6.10 -13.90 1.29
CA SER A 156 -5.34 -15.05 0.77
C SER A 156 -6.01 -15.65 -0.47
N ARG A 157 -7.34 -15.81 -0.43
CA ARG A 157 -8.09 -16.37 -1.55
C ARG A 157 -8.36 -15.36 -2.66
N LYS A 158 -8.64 -14.10 -2.31
CA LYS A 158 -9.08 -13.09 -3.29
C LYS A 158 -7.92 -12.42 -4.04
N ILE A 159 -6.82 -12.14 -3.33
CA ILE A 159 -5.70 -11.33 -3.86
C ILE A 159 -4.32 -11.91 -3.57
N GLY A 160 -4.25 -13.15 -3.03
CA GLY A 160 -2.99 -13.84 -2.78
C GLY A 160 -2.12 -13.22 -1.68
N VAL A 161 -2.71 -12.43 -0.75
CA VAL A 161 -1.98 -11.84 0.38
C VAL A 161 -2.20 -12.65 1.63
N SER A 162 -1.11 -13.10 2.25
CA SER A 162 -1.10 -13.84 3.51
C SER A 162 -0.14 -13.20 4.53
N LEU A 163 -0.16 -13.70 5.77
CA LEU A 163 0.77 -13.32 6.83
C LEU A 163 1.69 -14.50 7.17
N SER A 164 2.98 -14.18 7.34
CA SER A 164 3.92 -15.07 8.02
C SER A 164 3.63 -15.12 9.54
N ASP A 165 4.30 -16.04 10.25
CA ASP A 165 4.24 -16.10 11.73
C ASP A 165 4.76 -14.81 12.39
N ALA A 166 5.71 -14.13 11.74
CA ALA A 166 6.25 -12.84 12.16
C ALA A 166 5.35 -11.63 11.82
N LEU A 167 4.12 -11.83 11.37
CA LEU A 167 3.16 -10.81 10.95
C LEU A 167 3.63 -9.97 9.74
N LEU A 168 4.53 -10.51 8.92
CA LEU A 168 4.92 -9.88 7.66
C LEU A 168 3.98 -10.32 6.54
N MET A 169 3.49 -9.37 5.75
CA MET A 169 2.69 -9.68 4.55
C MET A 169 3.54 -10.30 3.46
N VAL A 170 2.94 -11.25 2.76
CA VAL A 170 3.48 -11.90 1.57
C VAL A 170 2.42 -11.77 0.47
N PRO A 171 2.70 -11.08 -0.64
CA PRO A 171 3.96 -10.42 -1.06
C PRO A 171 4.40 -9.28 -0.13
N SER A 172 5.73 -8.99 -0.10
CA SER A 172 6.30 -8.00 0.83
C SER A 172 5.82 -6.57 0.58
N LYS A 173 5.56 -6.22 -0.68
CA LYS A 173 4.97 -4.95 -1.07
C LYS A 173 3.46 -5.07 -1.12
N SER A 174 2.87 -5.15 0.06
CA SER A 174 1.43 -5.12 0.33
C SER A 174 1.12 -4.08 1.39
N VAL A 175 -0.04 -3.47 1.31
CA VAL A 175 -0.57 -2.57 2.33
C VAL A 175 -1.92 -3.08 2.80
N SER A 176 -2.14 -3.06 4.11
CA SER A 176 -3.45 -3.21 4.72
C SER A 176 -3.75 -1.99 5.60
N ALA A 177 -4.95 -1.45 5.49
CA ALA A 177 -5.32 -0.23 6.21
C ALA A 177 -6.82 -0.16 6.51
N ILE A 178 -7.14 0.79 7.41
CA ILE A 178 -8.47 1.22 7.78
C ILE A 178 -8.65 2.63 7.26
N VAL A 179 -9.73 2.90 6.53
CA VAL A 179 -10.06 4.20 5.95
C VAL A 179 -11.44 4.60 6.45
N GLY A 180 -11.54 5.56 7.36
CA GLY A 180 -12.81 6.00 7.90
C GLY A 180 -13.67 6.70 6.86
N VAL A 181 -14.98 6.58 7.01
CA VAL A 181 -15.98 7.32 6.22
C VAL A 181 -16.64 8.33 7.14
N LYS A 182 -16.51 9.61 6.80
CA LYS A 182 -17.10 10.72 7.54
C LYS A 182 -18.24 11.32 6.74
N THR A 183 -19.30 11.72 7.39
CA THR A 183 -20.41 12.48 6.79
C THR A 183 -20.24 13.96 7.11
N ARG A 184 -20.32 14.82 6.11
CA ARG A 184 -20.31 16.29 6.28
C ARG A 184 -21.61 16.80 6.87
#